data_5fb9f93dab8ac0d5b983041c5fa2a5cb
#
_entry.id   5fb9f93dab8ac0d5b983041c5fa2a5cb
#
_cell.length_a   1.000
_cell.length_b   1.000
_cell.length_c   1.000
_cell.angle_alpha   90.00
_cell.angle_beta   90.00
_cell.angle_gamma   90.00
#
_symmetry.space_group_name_H-M   'P 1'
#
loop_
_entity.id
_entity.type
_entity.pdbx_description
1 polymer ?
#
loop_
_entity_poly.entity_id
_entity_poly.type
_entity_poly.pdbx_seq_one_letter_code
_entity_poly.pdbx_strand_id
1 'polypeptide(L)'
;MSSLDVATAASAGVIEVYPDSEIVSVNVADGGEGTVEAIVDALGGEIVKVQVSDPLGRKIETSYGIAGETAILEMAAASGLPLLTAEERNPWATSTLGTGEMIMDAIARGCRKFLVGIGGSATNDAGVGMLQAMGFRFYDANGELITQGCGGMLGSIARIDDSLVSAAVKESQFTVACDVDTPFCGPEGAAPVFAPQKGADAEMVKRLDEGMASFAKVITEKYAINIVPVAGAGAAGGMGGAFRAFLGATLKKGIDMVLDAIDFDTTILGANLVITGEGKVDFQTAKGKTAAGVLNRAKQQHIPVVAIGGCVEMCDSLVQMGFAGIYPILEEKVPLEIAMQRDFAMNNVRKTVARIVPNYLG
;
A
#
# COMPACT_ATOMS: atom_id res chain seq x y z
N MET A 1 -1.36 15.50 -13.79
CA MET A 1 -0.31 14.85 -14.63
C MET A 1 -0.09 13.47 -14.07
N SER A 2 -0.15 12.44 -14.90
CA SER A 2 0.09 11.05 -14.51
C SER A 2 1.59 10.73 -14.43
N SER A 3 1.96 9.59 -13.81
CA SER A 3 3.35 9.11 -13.82
C SER A 3 3.86 8.86 -15.24
N LEU A 4 3.00 8.38 -16.14
CA LEU A 4 3.31 8.20 -17.56
C LEU A 4 3.62 9.54 -18.27
N ASP A 5 2.87 10.62 -17.95
CA ASP A 5 3.14 11.95 -18.50
C ASP A 5 4.52 12.45 -18.05
N VAL A 6 4.87 12.23 -16.78
CA VAL A 6 6.19 12.61 -16.23
C VAL A 6 7.29 11.83 -16.93
N ALA A 7 7.15 10.51 -17.05
CA ALA A 7 8.11 9.65 -17.73
C ALA A 7 8.31 10.05 -19.20
N THR A 8 7.20 10.31 -19.94
CA THR A 8 7.24 10.78 -21.32
C THR A 8 7.99 12.10 -21.46
N ALA A 9 7.68 13.07 -20.59
CA ALA A 9 8.30 14.38 -20.63
C ALA A 9 9.79 14.32 -20.23
N ALA A 10 10.15 13.52 -19.23
CA ALA A 10 11.53 13.30 -18.82
C ALA A 10 12.34 12.63 -19.93
N SER A 11 11.82 11.58 -20.57
CA SER A 11 12.43 10.91 -21.70
C SER A 11 12.69 11.88 -22.86
N ALA A 12 11.70 12.71 -23.19
CA ALA A 12 11.89 13.74 -24.23
C ALA A 12 13.01 14.73 -23.88
N GLY A 13 13.15 15.10 -22.61
CA GLY A 13 14.26 15.96 -22.15
C GLY A 13 15.62 15.30 -22.26
N VAL A 14 15.73 13.99 -22.00
CA VAL A 14 17.00 13.26 -22.18
C VAL A 14 17.36 13.17 -23.66
N ILE A 15 16.44 12.75 -24.52
CA ILE A 15 16.66 12.59 -25.97
C ILE A 15 17.02 13.93 -26.66
N GLU A 16 16.51 15.05 -26.16
CA GLU A 16 16.87 16.37 -26.69
C GLU A 16 18.37 16.66 -26.60
N VAL A 17 19.05 16.13 -25.57
CA VAL A 17 20.49 16.38 -25.32
C VAL A 17 21.35 15.18 -25.72
N TYR A 18 20.83 13.99 -25.51
CA TYR A 18 21.48 12.70 -25.80
C TYR A 18 20.58 11.83 -26.67
N PRO A 19 20.53 12.06 -28.01
CA PRO A 19 19.60 11.36 -28.90
C PRO A 19 19.76 9.84 -28.94
N ASP A 20 20.95 9.33 -28.66
CA ASP A 20 21.27 7.89 -28.73
C ASP A 20 21.11 7.19 -27.35
N SER A 21 20.52 7.86 -26.37
CA SER A 21 20.32 7.25 -25.03
C SER A 21 19.28 6.15 -25.07
N GLU A 22 19.60 5.04 -24.43
CA GLU A 22 18.62 4.03 -24.06
C GLU A 22 17.86 4.49 -22.80
N ILE A 23 16.53 4.54 -22.87
CA ILE A 23 15.69 5.01 -21.77
C ILE A 23 14.69 3.92 -21.39
N VAL A 24 14.73 3.53 -20.12
CA VAL A 24 13.74 2.64 -19.52
C VAL A 24 12.85 3.45 -18.57
N SER A 25 11.55 3.46 -18.85
CA SER A 25 10.55 4.14 -18.01
C SER A 25 9.79 3.12 -17.17
N VAL A 26 9.72 3.35 -15.88
CA VAL A 26 9.06 2.45 -14.93
C VAL A 26 8.06 3.24 -14.10
N ASN A 27 6.81 2.77 -14.04
CA ASN A 27 5.81 3.32 -13.14
C ASN A 27 6.05 2.76 -11.73
N VAL A 28 6.18 3.65 -10.75
CA VAL A 28 6.42 3.28 -9.36
C VAL A 28 5.36 3.92 -8.48
N ALA A 29 4.85 3.15 -7.52
CA ALA A 29 3.93 3.58 -6.47
C ALA A 29 4.47 3.19 -5.09
N ASP A 30 3.83 3.65 -4.03
CA ASP A 30 4.30 3.42 -2.65
C ASP A 30 3.41 2.47 -1.83
N GLY A 31 2.59 1.66 -2.50
CA GLY A 31 1.65 0.74 -1.85
C GLY A 31 0.26 1.36 -1.57
N GLY A 32 0.05 2.62 -1.96
CA GLY A 32 -1.23 3.32 -1.92
C GLY A 32 -1.96 3.29 -3.27
N GLU A 33 -2.82 4.29 -3.48
CA GLU A 33 -3.62 4.45 -4.70
C GLU A 33 -2.75 4.44 -5.96
N GLY A 34 -3.14 3.66 -6.97
CA GLY A 34 -2.43 3.50 -8.23
C GLY A 34 -1.35 2.41 -8.22
N THR A 35 -1.18 1.70 -7.12
CA THR A 35 -0.22 0.58 -7.02
C THR A 35 -0.62 -0.59 -7.89
N VAL A 36 -1.92 -0.89 -7.98
CA VAL A 36 -2.44 -1.98 -8.81
C VAL A 36 -2.10 -1.73 -10.27
N GLU A 37 -2.44 -0.55 -10.78
CA GLU A 37 -2.18 -0.16 -12.17
C GLU A 37 -0.69 -0.18 -12.50
N ALA A 38 0.14 0.39 -11.60
CA ALA A 38 1.58 0.46 -11.82
C ALA A 38 2.23 -0.93 -11.93
N ILE A 39 1.86 -1.87 -11.06
CA ILE A 39 2.41 -3.23 -11.09
C ILE A 39 1.84 -4.03 -12.27
N VAL A 40 0.54 -3.89 -12.55
CA VAL A 40 -0.12 -4.58 -13.69
C VAL A 40 0.51 -4.16 -15.00
N ASP A 41 0.70 -2.86 -15.22
CA ASP A 41 1.36 -2.33 -16.42
C ASP A 41 2.79 -2.88 -16.57
N ALA A 42 3.57 -2.85 -15.49
CA ALA A 42 4.95 -3.30 -15.50
C ALA A 42 5.09 -4.82 -15.76
N LEU A 43 4.14 -5.63 -15.30
CA LEU A 43 4.15 -7.08 -15.44
C LEU A 43 3.37 -7.58 -16.67
N GLY A 44 2.76 -6.69 -17.45
CA GLY A 44 1.92 -7.08 -18.60
C GLY A 44 0.66 -7.85 -18.20
N GLY A 45 0.08 -7.48 -17.06
CA GLY A 45 -1.12 -8.08 -16.50
C GLY A 45 -2.42 -7.46 -17.00
N GLU A 46 -3.52 -7.78 -16.34
CA GLU A 46 -4.85 -7.25 -16.62
C GLU A 46 -5.58 -6.82 -15.35
N ILE A 47 -6.52 -5.88 -15.50
CA ILE A 47 -7.44 -5.47 -14.44
C ILE A 47 -8.70 -6.31 -14.53
N VAL A 48 -9.05 -6.94 -13.41
CA VAL A 48 -10.22 -7.83 -13.28
C VAL A 48 -11.28 -7.13 -12.43
N LYS A 49 -12.53 -7.13 -12.91
CA LYS A 49 -13.69 -6.66 -12.16
C LYS A 49 -14.32 -7.78 -11.36
N VAL A 50 -14.80 -7.46 -10.16
CA VAL A 50 -15.43 -8.41 -9.23
C VAL A 50 -16.53 -7.75 -8.41
N GLN A 51 -17.56 -8.52 -8.06
CA GLN A 51 -18.63 -8.09 -7.14
C GLN A 51 -18.27 -8.55 -5.73
N VAL A 52 -18.15 -7.59 -4.81
CA VAL A 52 -17.80 -7.85 -3.41
C VAL A 52 -18.66 -7.03 -2.46
N SER A 53 -18.53 -7.29 -1.17
CA SER A 53 -19.15 -6.50 -0.11
C SER A 53 -18.32 -5.24 0.18
N ASP A 54 -18.98 -4.10 0.34
CA ASP A 54 -18.36 -2.90 0.92
C ASP A 54 -18.20 -3.04 2.45
N PRO A 55 -17.66 -2.05 3.18
CA PRO A 55 -17.47 -2.15 4.63
C PRO A 55 -18.77 -2.35 5.42
N LEU A 56 -19.93 -2.00 4.85
CA LEU A 56 -21.27 -2.17 5.46
C LEU A 56 -22.03 -3.39 4.93
N GLY A 57 -21.41 -4.22 4.09
CA GLY A 57 -22.00 -5.43 3.54
C GLY A 57 -22.85 -5.21 2.27
N ARG A 58 -22.87 -4.00 1.70
CA ARG A 58 -23.57 -3.70 0.44
C ARG A 58 -22.74 -4.26 -0.73
N LYS A 59 -23.40 -4.83 -1.75
CA LYS A 59 -22.69 -5.33 -2.93
C LYS A 59 -22.26 -4.16 -3.85
N ILE A 60 -20.97 -4.14 -4.16
CA ILE A 60 -20.33 -3.17 -5.06
C ILE A 60 -19.52 -3.89 -6.12
N GLU A 61 -19.36 -3.27 -7.29
CA GLU A 61 -18.36 -3.67 -8.27
C GLU A 61 -17.05 -2.96 -7.93
N THR A 62 -15.96 -3.72 -7.88
CA THR A 62 -14.60 -3.20 -7.70
C THR A 62 -13.64 -3.91 -8.64
N SER A 63 -12.33 -3.64 -8.53
CA SER A 63 -11.33 -4.27 -9.38
C SER A 63 -10.03 -4.55 -8.63
N TYR A 64 -9.25 -5.48 -9.18
CA TYR A 64 -7.89 -5.80 -8.77
C TYR A 64 -7.07 -6.24 -9.99
N GLY A 65 -5.76 -6.35 -9.85
CA GLY A 65 -4.88 -6.75 -10.93
C GLY A 65 -4.52 -8.23 -10.89
N ILE A 66 -4.29 -8.83 -12.07
CA ILE A 66 -3.69 -10.16 -12.21
C ILE A 66 -2.53 -10.09 -13.20
N ALA A 67 -1.38 -10.63 -12.82
CA ALA A 67 -0.24 -10.84 -13.68
C ALA A 67 0.29 -12.28 -13.47
N GLY A 68 0.02 -13.17 -14.43
CA GLY A 68 0.30 -14.61 -14.28
C GLY A 68 -0.41 -15.22 -13.07
N GLU A 69 0.35 -15.75 -12.10
CA GLU A 69 -0.19 -16.31 -10.83
C GLU A 69 -0.26 -15.29 -9.69
N THR A 70 0.07 -14.03 -9.96
CA THR A 70 0.11 -12.97 -8.95
C THR A 70 -1.14 -12.11 -9.03
N ALA A 71 -1.84 -11.96 -7.91
CA ALA A 71 -2.91 -11.00 -7.72
C ALA A 71 -2.38 -9.75 -7.00
N ILE A 72 -2.76 -8.58 -7.49
CA ILE A 72 -2.38 -7.28 -6.93
C ILE A 72 -3.67 -6.60 -6.46
N LEU A 73 -3.78 -6.34 -5.15
CA LEU A 73 -4.99 -5.82 -4.54
C LEU A 73 -4.71 -4.60 -3.66
N GLU A 74 -5.64 -3.67 -3.66
CA GLU A 74 -5.75 -2.63 -2.64
C GLU A 74 -6.99 -2.92 -1.79
N MET A 75 -6.79 -3.11 -0.46
CA MET A 75 -7.90 -3.39 0.42
C MET A 75 -8.95 -2.26 0.43
N ALA A 76 -8.52 -1.02 0.16
CA ALA A 76 -9.40 0.14 0.10
C ALA A 76 -10.46 0.05 -1.00
N ALA A 77 -10.23 -0.74 -2.04
CA ALA A 77 -11.17 -0.98 -3.14
C ALA A 77 -12.44 -1.73 -2.70
N ALA A 78 -12.38 -2.47 -1.58
CA ALA A 78 -13.52 -3.17 -0.99
C ALA A 78 -13.80 -2.79 0.48
N SER A 79 -12.80 -2.30 1.21
CA SER A 79 -12.91 -2.05 2.66
C SER A 79 -12.37 -0.68 3.06
N GLY A 80 -12.36 0.27 2.12
CA GLY A 80 -11.76 1.59 2.28
C GLY A 80 -12.72 2.69 2.75
N LEU A 81 -12.14 3.74 3.34
CA LEU A 81 -12.86 4.96 3.75
C LEU A 81 -13.59 5.69 2.61
N PRO A 82 -13.07 5.74 1.36
CA PRO A 82 -13.77 6.40 0.26
C PRO A 82 -15.12 5.77 -0.11
N LEU A 83 -15.39 4.53 0.31
CA LEU A 83 -16.66 3.85 0.08
C LEU A 83 -17.78 4.29 1.04
N LEU A 84 -17.44 5.10 2.05
CA LEU A 84 -18.35 5.55 3.11
C LEU A 84 -18.48 7.07 3.13
N THR A 85 -19.69 7.56 3.31
CA THR A 85 -19.90 8.96 3.69
C THR A 85 -19.36 9.21 5.11
N ALA A 86 -19.21 10.47 5.50
CA ALA A 86 -18.71 10.80 6.83
C ALA A 86 -19.63 10.25 7.95
N GLU A 87 -20.96 10.25 7.70
CA GLU A 87 -22.00 9.78 8.62
C GLU A 87 -22.04 8.25 8.73
N GLU A 88 -21.60 7.53 7.69
CA GLU A 88 -21.55 6.07 7.65
C GLU A 88 -20.31 5.49 8.34
N ARG A 89 -19.30 6.33 8.65
CA ARG A 89 -18.05 5.89 9.26
C ARG A 89 -18.28 5.38 10.68
N ASN A 90 -18.10 4.09 10.87
CA ASN A 90 -18.25 3.45 12.17
C ASN A 90 -17.39 2.18 12.24
N PRO A 91 -16.16 2.24 12.77
CA PRO A 91 -15.24 1.10 12.81
C PRO A 91 -15.70 -0.01 13.78
N TRP A 92 -16.73 0.23 14.57
CA TRP A 92 -17.38 -0.79 15.39
C TRP A 92 -18.19 -1.77 14.55
N ALA A 93 -18.80 -1.30 13.45
CA ALA A 93 -19.74 -2.07 12.61
C ALA A 93 -19.14 -2.47 11.24
N THR A 94 -18.08 -1.80 10.78
CA THR A 94 -17.50 -2.09 9.47
C THR A 94 -16.69 -3.37 9.44
N SER A 95 -16.62 -4.00 8.25
CA SER A 95 -16.01 -5.32 8.03
C SER A 95 -15.08 -5.34 6.84
N THR A 96 -14.05 -6.17 6.91
CA THR A 96 -13.11 -6.47 5.83
C THR A 96 -13.57 -7.62 4.92
N LEU A 97 -14.82 -8.05 5.00
CA LEU A 97 -15.37 -9.19 4.25
C LEU A 97 -15.07 -9.10 2.75
N GLY A 98 -15.30 -7.92 2.14
CA GLY A 98 -15.09 -7.72 0.71
C GLY A 98 -13.64 -7.88 0.27
N THR A 99 -12.67 -7.52 1.11
CA THR A 99 -11.26 -7.80 0.83
C THR A 99 -11.00 -9.30 0.76
N GLY A 100 -11.59 -10.09 1.65
CA GLY A 100 -11.51 -11.54 1.59
C GLY A 100 -12.22 -12.13 0.36
N GLU A 101 -13.37 -11.57 -0.04
CA GLU A 101 -14.09 -11.96 -1.27
C GLU A 101 -13.21 -11.71 -2.52
N MET A 102 -12.47 -10.58 -2.61
CA MET A 102 -11.49 -10.33 -3.69
C MET A 102 -10.39 -11.37 -3.72
N ILE A 103 -9.79 -11.69 -2.56
CA ILE A 103 -8.75 -12.71 -2.45
C ILE A 103 -9.28 -14.06 -2.92
N MET A 104 -10.48 -14.44 -2.53
CA MET A 104 -11.08 -15.73 -2.93
C MET A 104 -11.42 -15.80 -4.41
N ASP A 105 -11.86 -14.69 -5.05
CA ASP A 105 -12.03 -14.61 -6.50
C ASP A 105 -10.69 -14.83 -7.23
N ALA A 106 -9.63 -14.17 -6.78
CA ALA A 106 -8.29 -14.33 -7.35
C ALA A 106 -7.77 -15.78 -7.18
N ILE A 107 -8.00 -16.41 -6.02
CA ILE A 107 -7.66 -17.83 -5.79
C ILE A 107 -8.43 -18.73 -6.76
N ALA A 108 -9.71 -18.47 -6.98
CA ALA A 108 -10.55 -19.24 -7.91
C ALA A 108 -10.08 -19.09 -9.36
N ARG A 109 -9.46 -17.97 -9.72
CA ARG A 109 -8.81 -17.73 -11.02
C ARG A 109 -7.41 -18.34 -11.14
N GLY A 110 -6.90 -18.99 -10.11
CA GLY A 110 -5.61 -19.68 -10.11
C GLY A 110 -4.45 -18.89 -9.48
N CYS A 111 -4.66 -17.68 -8.98
CA CYS A 111 -3.62 -16.93 -8.29
C CYS A 111 -3.19 -17.62 -6.97
N ARG A 112 -1.89 -17.56 -6.68
CA ARG A 112 -1.28 -18.12 -5.46
C ARG A 112 -0.28 -17.15 -4.82
N LYS A 113 0.06 -16.07 -5.51
CA LYS A 113 0.90 -14.99 -5.00
C LYS A 113 0.06 -13.72 -4.89
N PHE A 114 0.18 -13.03 -3.78
CA PHE A 114 -0.65 -11.87 -3.47
C PHE A 114 0.22 -10.69 -3.04
N LEU A 115 0.09 -9.57 -3.73
CA LEU A 115 0.61 -8.27 -3.36
C LEU A 115 -0.56 -7.43 -2.88
N VAL A 116 -0.57 -7.07 -1.60
CA VAL A 116 -1.75 -6.44 -0.98
C VAL A 116 -1.38 -5.11 -0.35
N GLY A 117 -1.91 -4.03 -0.89
CA GLY A 117 -1.90 -2.72 -0.25
C GLY A 117 -2.98 -2.64 0.82
N ILE A 118 -2.61 -2.25 2.05
CA ILE A 118 -3.57 -2.16 3.17
C ILE A 118 -3.84 -0.73 3.65
N GLY A 119 -3.43 0.28 2.88
CA GLY A 119 -3.73 1.69 3.15
C GLY A 119 -5.22 2.03 3.00
N GLY A 120 -5.65 3.15 3.58
CA GLY A 120 -6.98 3.73 3.38
C GLY A 120 -8.16 2.99 4.00
N SER A 121 -7.96 2.10 4.98
CA SER A 121 -9.00 1.25 5.58
C SER A 121 -10.11 2.02 6.32
N ALA A 122 -11.36 1.54 6.20
CA ALA A 122 -12.51 2.01 6.98
C ALA A 122 -12.80 1.16 8.22
N THR A 123 -12.04 0.10 8.45
CA THR A 123 -12.35 -0.99 9.37
C THR A 123 -11.41 -1.05 10.57
N ASN A 124 -11.85 -1.67 11.65
CA ASN A 124 -11.03 -2.02 12.83
C ASN A 124 -11.43 -3.41 13.35
N ASP A 125 -11.62 -4.36 12.42
CA ASP A 125 -12.09 -5.71 12.70
C ASP A 125 -10.96 -6.75 12.77
N ALA A 126 -9.71 -6.30 12.89
CA ALA A 126 -8.53 -7.18 12.90
C ALA A 126 -8.51 -8.19 11.74
N GLY A 127 -9.09 -7.84 10.59
CA GLY A 127 -9.17 -8.72 9.42
C GLY A 127 -10.14 -9.89 9.56
N VAL A 128 -10.98 -9.94 10.60
CA VAL A 128 -11.88 -11.07 10.86
C VAL A 128 -12.86 -11.28 9.71
N GLY A 129 -13.43 -10.21 9.14
CA GLY A 129 -14.30 -10.33 7.97
C GLY A 129 -13.59 -10.96 6.77
N MET A 130 -12.37 -10.52 6.46
CA MET A 130 -11.54 -11.10 5.40
C MET A 130 -11.29 -12.59 5.63
N LEU A 131 -10.91 -12.95 6.85
CA LEU A 131 -10.66 -14.35 7.21
C LEU A 131 -11.93 -15.21 7.12
N GLN A 132 -13.10 -14.66 7.46
CA GLN A 132 -14.38 -15.36 7.29
C GLN A 132 -14.67 -15.71 5.83
N ALA A 133 -14.44 -14.79 4.89
CA ALA A 133 -14.55 -15.07 3.46
C ALA A 133 -13.61 -16.21 3.01
N MET A 134 -12.43 -16.32 3.65
CA MET A 134 -11.42 -17.34 3.37
C MET A 134 -11.68 -18.70 4.05
N GLY A 135 -12.79 -18.83 4.81
CA GLY A 135 -13.20 -20.08 5.44
C GLY A 135 -12.82 -20.23 6.91
N PHE A 136 -12.23 -19.22 7.54
CA PHE A 136 -12.04 -19.22 9.00
C PHE A 136 -13.37 -18.99 9.70
N ARG A 137 -13.55 -19.65 10.86
CA ARG A 137 -14.74 -19.52 11.71
C ARG A 137 -14.33 -19.05 13.10
N PHE A 138 -15.13 -18.16 13.65
CA PHE A 138 -14.92 -17.58 14.98
C PHE A 138 -16.14 -17.88 15.84
N TYR A 139 -15.91 -18.28 17.07
CA TYR A 139 -16.95 -18.66 18.02
C TYR A 139 -16.78 -17.87 19.31
N ASP A 140 -17.91 -17.56 19.93
CA ASP A 140 -17.93 -16.94 21.25
C ASP A 140 -17.67 -17.96 22.40
N ALA A 141 -17.70 -17.49 23.64
CA ALA A 141 -17.49 -18.33 24.83
C ALA A 141 -18.60 -19.38 25.06
N ASN A 142 -19.79 -19.20 24.47
CA ASN A 142 -20.89 -20.17 24.53
C ASN A 142 -20.81 -21.22 23.40
N GLY A 143 -19.85 -21.06 22.48
CA GLY A 143 -19.68 -21.90 21.29
C GLY A 143 -20.58 -21.49 20.12
N GLU A 144 -21.21 -20.31 20.18
CA GLU A 144 -22.03 -19.78 19.12
C GLU A 144 -21.15 -19.18 18.02
N LEU A 145 -21.52 -19.44 16.75
CA LEU A 145 -20.81 -18.95 15.59
C LEU A 145 -21.00 -17.44 15.42
N ILE A 146 -19.91 -16.69 15.37
CA ILE A 146 -19.93 -15.28 15.00
C ILE A 146 -20.03 -15.18 13.47
N THR A 147 -21.16 -14.77 12.96
CA THR A 147 -21.48 -14.77 11.52
C THR A 147 -21.03 -13.49 10.82
N GLN A 148 -20.88 -12.40 11.54
CA GLN A 148 -20.46 -11.10 11.00
C GLN A 148 -19.24 -10.59 11.75
N GLY A 149 -18.07 -10.67 11.10
CA GLY A 149 -16.81 -10.10 11.61
C GLY A 149 -16.82 -8.60 11.46
N CYS A 150 -16.75 -7.88 12.58
CA CYS A 150 -16.61 -6.42 12.66
C CYS A 150 -15.87 -6.05 13.96
N GLY A 151 -15.50 -4.78 14.10
CA GLY A 151 -14.73 -4.33 15.26
C GLY A 151 -15.40 -4.65 16.60
N GLY A 152 -16.72 -4.47 16.69
CA GLY A 152 -17.49 -4.72 17.90
C GLY A 152 -17.54 -6.17 18.35
N MET A 153 -17.20 -7.12 17.49
CA MET A 153 -17.25 -8.55 17.80
C MET A 153 -15.93 -9.12 18.34
N LEU A 154 -14.82 -8.38 18.20
CA LEU A 154 -13.48 -8.88 18.56
C LEU A 154 -13.38 -9.36 20.01
N GLY A 155 -13.96 -8.60 20.95
CA GLY A 155 -13.95 -8.94 22.37
C GLY A 155 -14.74 -10.19 22.75
N SER A 156 -15.65 -10.65 21.91
CA SER A 156 -16.48 -11.85 22.13
C SER A 156 -15.87 -13.11 21.53
N ILE A 157 -14.84 -13.02 20.67
CA ILE A 157 -14.19 -14.18 20.09
C ILE A 157 -13.44 -14.97 21.17
N ALA A 158 -13.82 -16.24 21.34
CA ALA A 158 -13.18 -17.16 22.28
C ALA A 158 -12.49 -18.35 21.61
N ARG A 159 -12.84 -18.67 20.36
CA ARG A 159 -12.26 -19.80 19.64
C ARG A 159 -12.16 -19.54 18.15
N ILE A 160 -11.06 -19.97 17.55
CA ILE A 160 -10.78 -19.94 16.12
C ILE A 160 -10.81 -21.37 15.57
N ASP A 161 -11.50 -21.55 14.43
CA ASP A 161 -11.53 -22.80 13.69
C ASP A 161 -11.13 -22.54 12.22
N ASP A 162 -10.07 -23.18 11.79
CA ASP A 162 -9.46 -23.10 10.46
C ASP A 162 -9.63 -24.40 9.65
N SER A 163 -10.51 -25.29 10.09
CA SER A 163 -10.72 -26.61 9.46
C SER A 163 -11.33 -26.53 8.06
N LEU A 164 -12.03 -25.43 7.74
CA LEU A 164 -12.64 -25.22 6.43
C LEU A 164 -11.80 -24.33 5.49
N VAL A 165 -10.65 -23.86 5.95
CA VAL A 165 -9.73 -23.11 5.10
C VAL A 165 -9.16 -24.05 4.03
N SER A 166 -9.37 -23.69 2.77
CA SER A 166 -8.96 -24.53 1.64
C SER A 166 -7.44 -24.67 1.52
N ALA A 167 -6.98 -25.74 0.88
CA ALA A 167 -5.57 -25.93 0.57
C ALA A 167 -5.02 -24.77 -0.27
N ALA A 168 -5.81 -24.26 -1.21
CA ALA A 168 -5.43 -23.13 -2.06
C ALA A 168 -5.11 -21.85 -1.27
N VAL A 169 -5.85 -21.56 -0.18
CA VAL A 169 -5.55 -20.45 0.74
C VAL A 169 -4.23 -20.72 1.48
N LYS A 170 -4.05 -21.94 1.99
CA LYS A 170 -2.85 -22.32 2.79
C LYS A 170 -1.58 -22.33 1.95
N GLU A 171 -1.68 -22.61 0.66
CA GLU A 171 -0.57 -22.62 -0.30
C GLU A 171 -0.22 -21.24 -0.84
N SER A 172 -1.12 -20.26 -0.65
CA SER A 172 -0.94 -18.91 -1.14
C SER A 172 0.11 -18.15 -0.33
N GLN A 173 0.89 -17.31 -1.04
CA GLN A 173 1.92 -16.45 -0.48
C GLN A 173 1.43 -15.00 -0.49
N PHE A 174 1.55 -14.33 0.64
CA PHE A 174 1.09 -12.95 0.78
C PHE A 174 2.25 -12.03 1.12
N THR A 175 2.42 -10.97 0.32
CA THR A 175 3.28 -9.83 0.64
C THR A 175 2.36 -8.62 0.82
N VAL A 176 2.47 -7.95 1.96
CA VAL A 176 1.57 -6.87 2.36
C VAL A 176 2.35 -5.56 2.49
N ALA A 177 1.91 -4.55 1.76
CA ALA A 177 2.46 -3.19 1.87
C ALA A 177 2.02 -2.54 3.19
N CYS A 178 2.99 -2.27 4.05
CA CYS A 178 2.77 -1.68 5.36
C CYS A 178 3.87 -0.67 5.68
N ASP A 179 3.52 0.63 5.67
CA ASP A 179 4.44 1.74 5.91
C ASP A 179 4.38 2.28 7.35
N VAL A 180 3.69 1.57 8.23
CA VAL A 180 3.56 1.94 9.64
C VAL A 180 4.05 0.83 10.55
N ASP A 181 4.64 1.20 11.68
CA ASP A 181 5.15 0.26 12.68
C ASP A 181 4.18 0.07 13.86
N THR A 182 2.93 0.56 13.72
CA THR A 182 1.88 0.54 14.75
C THR A 182 1.66 -0.89 15.26
N PRO A 183 1.77 -1.13 16.59
CA PRO A 183 1.50 -2.43 17.19
C PRO A 183 0.00 -2.78 17.10
N PHE A 184 -0.34 -4.06 17.35
CA PHE A 184 -1.70 -4.55 17.17
C PHE A 184 -2.73 -3.84 18.07
N CYS A 185 -2.43 -3.70 19.34
CA CYS A 185 -3.26 -3.03 20.34
C CYS A 185 -2.41 -2.35 21.41
N GLY A 186 -3.06 -1.66 22.34
CA GLY A 186 -2.43 -0.87 23.41
C GLY A 186 -2.40 0.62 23.07
N PRO A 187 -1.76 1.46 23.90
CA PRO A 187 -1.83 2.93 23.79
C PRO A 187 -1.40 3.50 22.43
N GLU A 188 -0.47 2.82 21.75
CA GLU A 188 0.01 3.17 20.41
C GLU A 188 -0.51 2.19 19.34
N GLY A 189 -1.52 1.39 19.68
CA GLY A 189 -2.09 0.35 18.81
C GLY A 189 -3.05 0.88 17.74
N ALA A 190 -3.61 -0.07 16.99
CA ALA A 190 -4.48 0.23 15.85
C ALA A 190 -5.66 1.14 16.20
N ALA A 191 -6.38 0.84 17.28
CA ALA A 191 -7.60 1.58 17.63
C ALA A 191 -7.29 3.02 18.06
N PRO A 192 -6.38 3.31 19.04
CA PRO A 192 -6.06 4.69 19.40
C PRO A 192 -5.52 5.52 18.24
N VAL A 193 -4.69 4.93 17.37
CA VAL A 193 -4.02 5.67 16.31
C VAL A 193 -4.96 5.92 15.09
N PHE A 194 -5.77 4.94 14.69
CA PHE A 194 -6.47 5.01 13.43
C PHE A 194 -8.01 5.02 13.53
N ALA A 195 -8.62 4.56 14.64
CA ALA A 195 -10.07 4.49 14.71
C ALA A 195 -10.76 5.87 14.76
N PRO A 196 -10.17 6.95 15.32
CA PRO A 196 -10.81 8.27 15.30
C PRO A 196 -11.13 8.79 13.89
N GLN A 197 -10.20 8.69 12.94
CA GLN A 197 -10.44 9.09 11.55
C GLN A 197 -11.51 8.26 10.83
N LYS A 198 -11.83 7.07 11.38
CA LYS A 198 -12.87 6.14 10.91
C LYS A 198 -14.22 6.36 11.60
N GLY A 199 -14.34 7.41 12.42
CA GLY A 199 -15.57 7.79 13.10
C GLY A 199 -15.71 7.31 14.54
N ALA A 200 -14.67 6.74 15.15
CA ALA A 200 -14.72 6.34 16.56
C ALA A 200 -14.60 7.52 17.51
N ASP A 201 -15.47 7.59 18.50
CA ASP A 201 -15.28 8.43 19.69
C ASP A 201 -14.33 7.76 20.70
N ALA A 202 -13.99 8.48 21.76
CA ALA A 202 -13.03 8.02 22.77
C ALA A 202 -13.46 6.72 23.49
N GLU A 203 -14.76 6.54 23.74
CA GLU A 203 -15.28 5.31 24.36
C GLU A 203 -15.22 4.13 23.40
N MET A 204 -15.58 4.35 22.14
CA MET A 204 -15.46 3.33 21.08
C MET A 204 -14.00 2.91 20.87
N VAL A 205 -13.06 3.86 20.83
CA VAL A 205 -11.62 3.58 20.73
C VAL A 205 -11.17 2.64 21.85
N LYS A 206 -11.53 2.94 23.09
CA LYS A 206 -11.18 2.11 24.25
C LYS A 206 -11.73 0.69 24.12
N ARG A 207 -13.01 0.55 23.75
CA ARG A 207 -13.68 -0.75 23.60
C ARG A 207 -13.10 -1.56 22.42
N LEU A 208 -12.74 -0.90 21.32
CA LEU A 208 -12.07 -1.55 20.18
C LEU A 208 -10.69 -2.07 20.60
N ASP A 209 -9.90 -1.29 21.33
CA ASP A 209 -8.58 -1.70 21.81
C ASP A 209 -8.67 -2.88 22.79
N GLU A 210 -9.61 -2.84 23.74
CA GLU A 210 -9.87 -3.96 24.65
C GLU A 210 -10.29 -5.23 23.89
N GLY A 211 -11.12 -5.09 22.85
CA GLY A 211 -11.52 -6.20 21.96
C GLY A 211 -10.34 -6.78 21.19
N MET A 212 -9.48 -5.93 20.64
CA MET A 212 -8.25 -6.37 19.97
C MET A 212 -7.30 -7.09 20.93
N ALA A 213 -7.11 -6.57 22.15
CA ALA A 213 -6.28 -7.21 23.17
C ALA A 213 -6.83 -8.60 23.58
N SER A 214 -8.16 -8.74 23.67
CA SER A 214 -8.80 -10.04 23.89
C SER A 214 -8.56 -11.01 22.75
N PHE A 215 -8.77 -10.57 21.52
CA PHE A 215 -8.56 -11.38 20.31
C PHE A 215 -7.10 -11.79 20.14
N ALA A 216 -6.12 -10.91 20.47
CA ALA A 216 -4.70 -11.24 20.44
C ALA A 216 -4.34 -12.43 21.37
N LYS A 217 -5.02 -12.58 22.51
CA LYS A 217 -4.84 -13.76 23.38
C LYS A 217 -5.32 -15.04 22.71
N VAL A 218 -6.49 -15.00 22.07
CA VAL A 218 -7.04 -16.15 21.33
C VAL A 218 -6.13 -16.55 20.16
N ILE A 219 -5.56 -15.58 19.43
CA ILE A 219 -4.54 -15.82 18.39
C ILE A 219 -3.33 -16.53 19.00
N THR A 220 -2.82 -16.02 20.11
CA THR A 220 -1.64 -16.59 20.78
C THR A 220 -1.90 -18.02 21.25
N GLU A 221 -3.07 -18.31 21.82
CA GLU A 221 -3.46 -19.65 22.26
C GLU A 221 -3.58 -20.65 21.07
N LYS A 222 -4.14 -20.19 19.94
CA LYS A 222 -4.33 -21.06 18.76
C LYS A 222 -3.04 -21.30 17.98
N TYR A 223 -2.21 -20.26 17.75
CA TYR A 223 -1.08 -20.31 16.82
C TYR A 223 0.29 -20.16 17.47
N ALA A 224 0.36 -19.96 18.78
CA ALA A 224 1.60 -19.66 19.52
C ALA A 224 2.35 -18.41 18.99
N ILE A 225 1.63 -17.44 18.46
CA ILE A 225 2.15 -16.18 17.90
C ILE A 225 1.71 -15.03 18.79
N ASN A 226 2.64 -14.32 19.42
CA ASN A 226 2.37 -13.05 20.06
C ASN A 226 2.37 -11.92 19.00
N ILE A 227 1.18 -11.54 18.56
CA ILE A 227 1.00 -10.53 17.50
C ILE A 227 1.09 -9.09 18.02
N VAL A 228 0.95 -8.87 19.35
CA VAL A 228 0.84 -7.53 19.94
C VAL A 228 2.05 -6.65 19.61
N PRO A 229 3.32 -7.07 19.82
CA PRO A 229 4.49 -6.22 19.56
C PRO A 229 4.95 -6.21 18.11
N VAL A 230 4.25 -6.94 17.20
CA VAL A 230 4.71 -7.04 15.81
C VAL A 230 4.49 -5.71 15.10
N ALA A 231 5.57 -5.12 14.60
CA ALA A 231 5.54 -3.88 13.84
C ALA A 231 4.62 -4.02 12.63
N GLY A 232 3.71 -3.06 12.45
CA GLY A 232 2.71 -3.08 11.39
C GLY A 232 1.50 -3.99 11.64
N ALA A 233 1.46 -4.74 12.73
CA ALA A 233 0.30 -5.59 13.05
C ALA A 233 -0.98 -4.78 13.25
N GLY A 234 -0.89 -3.54 13.73
CA GLY A 234 -2.01 -2.62 13.88
C GLY A 234 -2.46 -1.93 12.59
N ALA A 235 -1.68 -2.03 11.52
CA ALA A 235 -2.05 -1.43 10.23
C ALA A 235 -3.42 -1.91 9.77
N ALA A 236 -4.18 -0.98 9.15
CA ALA A 236 -5.53 -1.24 8.65
C ALA A 236 -6.49 -1.83 9.70
N GLY A 237 -6.43 -1.30 10.93
CA GLY A 237 -7.30 -1.76 12.02
C GLY A 237 -7.04 -3.19 12.47
N GLY A 238 -5.79 -3.63 12.40
CA GLY A 238 -5.34 -4.97 12.78
C GLY A 238 -5.25 -5.97 11.64
N MET A 239 -5.58 -5.58 10.40
CA MET A 239 -5.48 -6.48 9.25
C MET A 239 -4.03 -6.93 8.99
N GLY A 240 -3.03 -6.06 9.20
CA GLY A 240 -1.62 -6.45 9.14
C GLY A 240 -1.30 -7.62 10.05
N GLY A 241 -1.85 -7.61 11.27
CA GLY A 241 -1.78 -8.73 12.22
C GLY A 241 -2.44 -10.00 11.73
N ALA A 242 -3.63 -9.87 11.12
CA ALA A 242 -4.33 -11.01 10.52
C ALA A 242 -3.51 -11.69 9.43
N PHE A 243 -3.00 -10.92 8.47
CA PHE A 243 -2.14 -11.43 7.41
C PHE A 243 -0.92 -12.15 7.99
N ARG A 244 -0.31 -11.58 9.02
CA ARG A 244 0.88 -12.17 9.63
C ARG A 244 0.57 -13.47 10.38
N ALA A 245 -0.49 -13.49 11.22
CA ALA A 245 -0.77 -14.60 12.13
C ALA A 245 -1.47 -15.78 11.45
N PHE A 246 -2.40 -15.51 10.51
CA PHE A 246 -3.23 -16.54 9.91
C PHE A 246 -2.73 -17.01 8.54
N LEU A 247 -2.05 -16.14 7.80
CA LEU A 247 -1.65 -16.39 6.42
C LEU A 247 -0.13 -16.41 6.24
N GLY A 248 0.65 -16.22 7.31
CA GLY A 248 2.11 -16.23 7.24
C GLY A 248 2.71 -15.12 6.38
N ALA A 249 1.97 -14.04 6.15
CA ALA A 249 2.37 -12.97 5.24
C ALA A 249 3.68 -12.29 5.65
N THR A 250 4.40 -11.79 4.65
CA THR A 250 5.52 -10.87 4.84
C THR A 250 5.00 -9.44 4.77
N LEU A 251 5.23 -8.66 5.84
CA LEU A 251 4.97 -7.21 5.83
C LEU A 251 6.22 -6.51 5.30
N LYS A 252 6.06 -5.66 4.28
CA LYS A 252 7.14 -4.86 3.66
C LYS A 252 6.69 -3.43 3.50
N LYS A 253 7.63 -2.50 3.39
CA LYS A 253 7.31 -1.15 2.94
C LYS A 253 6.69 -1.20 1.55
N GLY A 254 5.68 -0.36 1.30
CA GLY A 254 4.97 -0.36 0.02
C GLY A 254 5.88 -0.18 -1.17
N ILE A 255 6.80 0.79 -1.09
CA ILE A 255 7.77 1.01 -2.14
C ILE A 255 8.68 -0.21 -2.38
N ASP A 256 9.15 -0.88 -1.34
CA ASP A 256 9.99 -2.08 -1.50
C ASP A 256 9.21 -3.24 -2.14
N MET A 257 7.92 -3.40 -1.79
CA MET A 257 7.05 -4.39 -2.42
C MET A 257 6.88 -4.11 -3.92
N VAL A 258 6.67 -2.85 -4.30
CA VAL A 258 6.51 -2.47 -5.70
C VAL A 258 7.82 -2.67 -6.47
N LEU A 259 8.95 -2.20 -5.95
CA LEU A 259 10.26 -2.32 -6.60
C LEU A 259 10.67 -3.79 -6.78
N ASP A 260 10.36 -4.66 -5.80
CA ASP A 260 10.59 -6.11 -5.94
C ASP A 260 9.67 -6.70 -7.03
N ALA A 261 8.41 -6.30 -7.06
CA ALA A 261 7.43 -6.84 -8.00
C ALA A 261 7.79 -6.54 -9.46
N ILE A 262 8.35 -5.36 -9.74
CA ILE A 262 8.74 -4.94 -11.09
C ILE A 262 10.19 -5.27 -11.45
N ASP A 263 10.88 -6.05 -10.62
CA ASP A 263 12.31 -6.41 -10.78
C ASP A 263 13.20 -5.18 -11.05
N PHE A 264 12.98 -4.14 -10.21
CA PHE A 264 13.63 -2.85 -10.40
C PHE A 264 15.16 -2.95 -10.38
N ASP A 265 15.73 -3.79 -9.53
CA ASP A 265 17.18 -3.94 -9.40
C ASP A 265 17.83 -4.45 -10.69
N THR A 266 17.18 -5.38 -11.39
CA THR A 266 17.61 -5.86 -12.71
C THR A 266 17.39 -4.78 -13.78
N THR A 267 16.28 -4.07 -13.69
CA THR A 267 15.91 -3.00 -14.64
C THR A 267 16.94 -1.86 -14.68
N ILE A 268 17.49 -1.49 -13.53
CA ILE A 268 18.48 -0.41 -13.45
C ILE A 268 19.93 -0.88 -13.62
N LEU A 269 20.16 -2.18 -13.81
CA LEU A 269 21.53 -2.71 -13.91
C LEU A 269 22.28 -2.09 -15.09
N GLY A 270 23.40 -1.43 -14.79
CA GLY A 270 24.22 -0.74 -15.78
C GLY A 270 23.70 0.64 -16.21
N ALA A 271 22.63 1.14 -15.61
CA ALA A 271 22.17 2.51 -15.87
C ALA A 271 23.23 3.55 -15.42
N ASN A 272 23.38 4.60 -16.22
CA ASN A 272 24.29 5.70 -15.90
C ASN A 272 23.66 6.72 -14.93
N LEU A 273 22.32 6.82 -14.95
CA LEU A 273 21.55 7.76 -14.14
C LEU A 273 20.15 7.22 -13.92
N VAL A 274 19.62 7.39 -12.71
CA VAL A 274 18.19 7.20 -12.41
C VAL A 274 17.57 8.57 -12.13
N ILE A 275 16.45 8.87 -12.78
CA ILE A 275 15.65 10.07 -12.52
C ILE A 275 14.35 9.61 -11.86
N THR A 276 14.05 10.13 -10.69
CA THR A 276 12.81 9.89 -9.98
C THR A 276 12.10 11.20 -9.66
N GLY A 277 10.82 11.17 -9.31
CA GLY A 277 10.11 12.41 -9.00
C GLY A 277 8.85 12.20 -8.17
N GLU A 278 8.47 13.27 -7.50
CA GLU A 278 7.24 13.38 -6.71
C GLU A 278 6.58 14.74 -6.96
N GLY A 279 5.29 14.85 -6.67
CA GLY A 279 4.59 16.14 -6.72
C GLY A 279 5.20 17.17 -5.77
N LYS A 280 5.64 16.72 -4.59
CA LYS A 280 6.37 17.53 -3.61
C LYS A 280 7.52 16.71 -3.01
N VAL A 281 8.73 17.23 -3.12
CA VAL A 281 9.94 16.67 -2.49
C VAL A 281 10.20 17.45 -1.21
N ASP A 282 10.01 16.83 -0.06
CA ASP A 282 10.17 17.44 1.27
C ASP A 282 10.63 16.41 2.33
N PHE A 283 10.50 16.74 3.61
CA PHE A 283 10.85 15.84 4.71
C PHE A 283 10.09 14.51 4.71
N GLN A 284 8.91 14.44 4.08
CA GLN A 284 8.16 13.19 3.96
C GLN A 284 8.80 12.23 2.95
N THR A 285 9.40 12.76 1.89
CA THR A 285 10.23 11.97 0.96
C THR A 285 11.30 11.21 1.71
N ALA A 286 11.97 11.87 2.69
CA ALA A 286 13.01 11.23 3.52
C ALA A 286 12.48 10.12 4.44
N LYS A 287 11.17 10.04 4.72
CA LYS A 287 10.57 9.00 5.55
C LYS A 287 10.30 7.67 4.80
N GLY A 288 10.79 7.50 3.59
CA GLY A 288 10.74 6.24 2.87
C GLY A 288 9.66 6.17 1.80
N LYS A 289 9.22 7.31 1.25
CA LYS A 289 8.33 7.36 0.08
C LYS A 289 9.05 6.93 -1.21
N THR A 290 8.35 6.97 -2.33
CA THR A 290 8.79 6.48 -3.64
C THR A 290 10.21 6.86 -4.00
N ALA A 291 10.58 8.14 -3.97
CA ALA A 291 11.90 8.60 -4.36
C ALA A 291 13.01 8.09 -3.42
N ALA A 292 12.73 7.93 -2.13
CA ALA A 292 13.67 7.35 -1.17
C ALA A 292 13.92 5.86 -1.43
N GLY A 293 12.88 5.09 -1.73
CA GLY A 293 13.01 3.67 -2.08
C GLY A 293 13.85 3.48 -3.33
N VAL A 294 13.55 4.22 -4.39
CA VAL A 294 14.33 4.24 -5.64
C VAL A 294 15.81 4.57 -5.37
N LEU A 295 16.07 5.63 -4.59
CA LEU A 295 17.42 6.02 -4.21
C LEU A 295 18.16 4.89 -3.48
N ASN A 296 17.53 4.24 -2.51
CA ASN A 296 18.16 3.20 -1.73
C ASN A 296 18.56 1.99 -2.58
N ARG A 297 17.73 1.60 -3.56
CA ARG A 297 18.05 0.51 -4.50
C ARG A 297 19.16 0.88 -5.45
N ALA A 298 19.10 2.05 -6.09
CA ALA A 298 20.10 2.52 -7.02
C ALA A 298 21.49 2.70 -6.35
N LYS A 299 21.52 3.16 -5.08
CA LYS A 299 22.75 3.26 -4.30
C LYS A 299 23.48 1.92 -4.09
N GLN A 300 22.75 0.82 -3.95
CA GLN A 300 23.35 -0.52 -3.82
C GLN A 300 24.15 -0.91 -5.07
N GLN A 301 23.80 -0.33 -6.22
CA GLN A 301 24.48 -0.52 -7.50
C GLN A 301 25.41 0.67 -7.89
N HIS A 302 25.60 1.62 -6.96
CA HIS A 302 26.42 2.82 -7.17
C HIS A 302 25.92 3.72 -8.32
N ILE A 303 24.63 3.69 -8.63
CA ILE A 303 24.02 4.50 -9.69
C ILE A 303 23.58 5.84 -9.09
N PRO A 304 23.96 6.98 -9.69
CA PRO A 304 23.50 8.29 -9.24
C PRO A 304 21.99 8.45 -9.45
N VAL A 305 21.33 9.07 -8.48
CA VAL A 305 19.89 9.33 -8.54
C VAL A 305 19.63 10.82 -8.43
N VAL A 306 18.84 11.33 -9.36
CA VAL A 306 18.34 12.70 -9.35
C VAL A 306 16.84 12.68 -9.05
N ALA A 307 16.41 13.52 -8.11
CA ALA A 307 15.00 13.74 -7.83
C ALA A 307 14.52 15.05 -8.47
N ILE A 308 13.34 14.99 -9.09
CA ILE A 308 12.64 16.19 -9.59
C ILE A 308 11.31 16.34 -8.84
N GLY A 309 10.89 17.57 -8.56
CA GLY A 309 9.65 17.83 -7.85
C GLY A 309 8.87 19.01 -8.40
N GLY A 310 7.53 18.93 -8.36
CA GLY A 310 6.65 20.07 -8.63
C GLY A 310 6.94 21.21 -7.64
N CYS A 311 7.18 20.86 -6.40
CA CYS A 311 7.67 21.73 -5.33
C CYS A 311 8.82 21.01 -4.62
N VAL A 312 9.86 21.76 -4.25
CA VAL A 312 11.00 21.25 -3.47
C VAL A 312 11.17 22.09 -2.22
N GLU A 313 11.02 21.46 -1.06
CA GLU A 313 11.33 22.06 0.25
C GLU A 313 12.53 21.35 0.84
N MET A 314 13.72 21.94 0.64
CA MET A 314 14.96 21.36 1.14
C MET A 314 15.01 21.33 2.67
N CYS A 315 15.45 20.20 3.20
CA CYS A 315 15.69 19.99 4.63
C CYS A 315 16.92 19.11 4.85
N ASP A 316 17.45 19.13 6.07
CA ASP A 316 18.69 18.40 6.40
C ASP A 316 18.58 16.90 6.13
N SER A 317 17.41 16.30 6.38
CA SER A 317 17.18 14.89 6.10
C SER A 317 17.29 14.55 4.61
N LEU A 318 16.78 15.39 3.70
CA LEU A 318 16.92 15.21 2.26
C LEU A 318 18.40 15.33 1.80
N VAL A 319 19.12 16.29 2.35
CA VAL A 319 20.56 16.47 2.04
C VAL A 319 21.36 15.22 2.43
N GLN A 320 21.06 14.66 3.61
CA GLN A 320 21.74 13.45 4.12
C GLN A 320 21.38 12.18 3.36
N MET A 321 20.26 12.14 2.63
CA MET A 321 19.90 10.97 1.84
C MET A 321 20.90 10.66 0.73
N GLY A 322 21.56 11.69 0.18
CA GLY A 322 22.60 11.54 -0.84
C GLY A 322 22.04 11.29 -2.24
N PHE A 323 20.98 12.00 -2.62
CA PHE A 323 20.67 12.23 -4.02
C PHE A 323 21.83 12.94 -4.70
N ALA A 324 22.10 12.60 -5.96
CA ALA A 324 23.10 13.32 -6.76
C ALA A 324 22.64 14.75 -7.05
N GLY A 325 21.33 14.98 -7.11
CA GLY A 325 20.73 16.31 -7.20
C GLY A 325 19.22 16.25 -6.91
N ILE A 326 18.67 17.39 -6.47
CA ILE A 326 17.23 17.57 -6.25
C ILE A 326 16.83 18.88 -6.90
N TYR A 327 15.87 18.84 -7.83
CA TYR A 327 15.54 19.99 -8.67
C TYR A 327 14.04 20.24 -8.71
N PRO A 328 13.58 21.49 -8.49
CA PRO A 328 12.21 21.87 -8.80
C PRO A 328 12.02 21.92 -10.33
N ILE A 329 10.86 21.51 -10.82
CA ILE A 329 10.50 21.67 -12.23
C ILE A 329 10.01 23.08 -12.55
N LEU A 330 9.74 23.91 -11.53
CA LEU A 330 9.37 25.31 -11.65
C LEU A 330 10.50 26.17 -11.09
N GLU A 331 11.06 27.06 -11.91
CA GLU A 331 12.11 28.00 -11.48
C GLU A 331 11.50 29.22 -10.77
N GLU A 332 10.28 29.58 -11.10
CA GLU A 332 9.56 30.70 -10.52
C GLU A 332 8.23 30.25 -9.90
N LYS A 333 7.74 31.02 -8.93
CA LYS A 333 6.42 30.78 -8.35
C LYS A 333 5.33 31.13 -9.35
N VAL A 334 4.55 30.14 -9.74
CA VAL A 334 3.35 30.30 -10.57
C VAL A 334 2.11 29.90 -9.77
N PRO A 335 0.93 30.45 -10.10
CA PRO A 335 -0.32 29.98 -9.48
C PRO A 335 -0.50 28.47 -9.65
N LEU A 336 -1.02 27.82 -8.62
CA LEU A 336 -1.20 26.35 -8.60
C LEU A 336 -2.03 25.84 -9.79
N GLU A 337 -3.07 26.59 -10.16
CA GLU A 337 -3.93 26.28 -11.31
C GLU A 337 -3.15 26.19 -12.64
N ILE A 338 -2.13 27.05 -12.82
CA ILE A 338 -1.24 27.00 -13.99
C ILE A 338 -0.24 25.86 -13.84
N ALA A 339 0.36 25.70 -12.66
CA ALA A 339 1.32 24.64 -12.38
C ALA A 339 0.75 23.23 -12.62
N MET A 340 -0.55 23.07 -12.35
CA MET A 340 -1.28 21.79 -12.52
C MET A 340 -1.78 21.55 -13.95
N GLN A 341 -1.66 22.49 -14.87
CA GLN A 341 -1.99 22.26 -16.28
C GLN A 341 -1.02 21.25 -16.88
N ARG A 342 -1.57 20.19 -17.48
CA ARG A 342 -0.81 19.04 -17.98
C ARG A 342 0.34 19.43 -18.90
N ASP A 343 0.04 20.19 -19.95
CA ASP A 343 1.04 20.56 -20.98
C ASP A 343 2.11 21.51 -20.42
N PHE A 344 1.71 22.42 -19.53
CA PHE A 344 2.63 23.31 -18.84
C PHE A 344 3.60 22.50 -17.95
N ALA A 345 3.10 21.59 -17.16
CA ALA A 345 3.89 20.75 -16.28
C ALA A 345 4.83 19.82 -17.07
N MET A 346 4.32 19.15 -18.12
CA MET A 346 5.15 18.29 -18.99
C MET A 346 6.29 19.08 -19.65
N ASN A 347 6.02 20.28 -20.15
CA ASN A 347 7.06 21.11 -20.75
C ASN A 347 8.15 21.52 -19.73
N ASN A 348 7.76 21.80 -18.47
CA ASN A 348 8.72 22.11 -17.41
C ASN A 348 9.54 20.89 -17.01
N VAL A 349 8.95 19.69 -16.89
CA VAL A 349 9.70 18.43 -16.68
C VAL A 349 10.74 18.25 -17.79
N ARG A 350 10.33 18.30 -19.08
CA ARG A 350 11.24 18.15 -20.21
C ARG A 350 12.40 19.14 -20.16
N LYS A 351 12.14 20.43 -19.97
CA LYS A 351 13.17 21.49 -19.89
C LYS A 351 14.10 21.28 -18.71
N THR A 352 13.58 20.93 -17.55
CA THR A 352 14.40 20.67 -16.36
C THR A 352 15.31 19.49 -16.58
N VAL A 353 14.81 18.38 -17.11
CA VAL A 353 15.61 17.19 -17.39
C VAL A 353 16.68 17.49 -18.45
N ALA A 354 16.34 18.13 -19.57
CA ALA A 354 17.32 18.53 -20.60
C ALA A 354 18.47 19.40 -20.03
N ARG A 355 18.15 20.28 -19.07
CA ARG A 355 19.14 21.16 -18.43
C ARG A 355 20.06 20.43 -17.45
N ILE A 356 19.52 19.45 -16.69
CA ILE A 356 20.30 18.84 -15.58
C ILE A 356 21.10 17.61 -15.99
N VAL A 357 20.59 16.82 -16.96
CA VAL A 357 21.21 15.55 -17.38
C VAL A 357 22.67 15.69 -17.80
N PRO A 358 23.13 16.75 -18.51
CA PRO A 358 24.55 16.95 -18.84
C PRO A 358 25.49 17.01 -17.63
N ASN A 359 24.99 17.30 -16.45
CA ASN A 359 25.84 17.35 -15.24
C ASN A 359 26.18 15.94 -14.72
N TYR A 360 25.55 14.90 -15.24
CA TYR A 360 25.64 13.52 -14.74
C TYR A 360 26.08 12.52 -15.82
N LEU A 361 25.81 12.81 -17.07
CA LEU A 361 26.19 12.03 -18.23
C LEU A 361 27.28 12.84 -18.98
N GLY A 362 28.51 12.62 -18.64
CA GLY A 362 29.65 13.29 -19.24
C GLY A 362 30.13 12.62 -20.52
#